data_568f65e67c8f3cd23e6bc38ff0395320
#
_entry.id   568f65e67c8f3cd23e6bc38ff0395320
#
_cell.length_a   1.000
_cell.length_b   1.000
_cell.length_c   1.000
_cell.angle_alpha   90.00
_cell.angle_beta   90.00
_cell.angle_gamma   90.00
#
_symmetry.space_group_name_H-M   'P 1'
#
loop_
_entity.id
_entity.type
_entity.pdbx_description
1 polymer ?
#
loop_
_entity_poly.entity_id
_entity_poly.type
_entity_poly.pdbx_seq_one_letter_code
_entity_poly.pdbx_strand_id
1 'polypeptide(L)'
;MSDQSAAAKVVVVGSINADMRVGVERFPGPGETLAGGKATLTPGGKGANQALAAARCGVRVEMVGAVGKDPTADTALSLLSECVGLGGVVRRDILTGTAIVMVADSGENSIIVISAANGTVDSASVRAQAERVESANIVVCQGEIPSDGIAEAARRGSGFVVNFAPVIDVDSDVIRMADPLVVNEHEAALVAAALGSTTPHLEDDPDVALRELLGLGCRSVVITLGSAGCIVGGPEGFDSVAAARVEAVDTVGAGDAFVGALAAELARGRTLLKGCRFAPAVATATVTKPGAQASYPSTAEVEDIRRGEHA
;
A
#
# COMPACT_ATOMS: atom_id res chain seq x y z
N MET A 1 0.97 15.81 -35.71
CA MET A 1 1.36 16.38 -34.40
C MET A 1 0.89 15.38 -33.36
N SER A 2 1.78 14.49 -32.92
CA SER A 2 1.48 13.46 -31.93
C SER A 2 1.30 14.15 -30.58
N ASP A 3 0.10 14.04 -30.03
CA ASP A 3 -0.24 14.43 -28.67
C ASP A 3 0.62 13.59 -27.71
N GLN A 4 1.70 14.19 -27.20
CA GLN A 4 2.41 13.68 -26.05
C GLN A 4 1.56 14.05 -24.82
N SER A 5 0.44 13.36 -24.65
CA SER A 5 -0.24 13.28 -23.37
C SER A 5 0.81 12.85 -22.36
N ALA A 6 1.15 13.70 -21.40
CA ALA A 6 2.12 13.38 -20.36
C ALA A 6 1.74 12.03 -19.77
N ALA A 7 2.65 11.05 -19.87
CA ALA A 7 2.36 9.68 -19.44
C ALA A 7 1.93 9.69 -17.97
N ALA A 8 0.80 9.04 -17.66
CA ALA A 8 0.23 8.96 -16.31
C ALA A 8 1.31 8.57 -15.29
N LYS A 9 1.50 9.39 -14.26
CA LYS A 9 2.60 9.27 -13.30
C LYS A 9 2.08 9.13 -11.88
N VAL A 10 2.54 8.07 -11.21
CA VAL A 10 2.38 7.85 -9.77
C VAL A 10 3.71 8.11 -9.06
N VAL A 11 3.69 8.80 -7.94
CA VAL A 11 4.82 8.86 -7.02
C VAL A 11 4.40 8.23 -5.71
N VAL A 12 5.14 7.21 -5.27
CA VAL A 12 4.92 6.58 -3.98
C VAL A 12 5.94 7.14 -3.00
N VAL A 13 5.45 7.76 -1.93
CA VAL A 13 6.27 8.21 -0.80
C VAL A 13 6.02 7.25 0.36
N GLY A 14 6.97 6.36 0.62
CA GLY A 14 6.67 5.27 1.54
C GLY A 14 7.85 4.37 1.89
N SER A 15 7.53 3.25 2.53
CA SER A 15 8.47 2.27 3.06
C SER A 15 9.05 1.35 2.00
N ILE A 16 10.29 0.92 2.26
CA ILE A 16 11.03 -0.09 1.50
C ILE A 16 11.66 -1.05 2.50
N ASN A 17 11.30 -2.32 2.44
CA ASN A 17 11.78 -3.34 3.38
C ASN A 17 12.49 -4.50 2.69
N ALA A 18 13.37 -5.15 3.44
CA ALA A 18 13.77 -6.52 3.21
C ALA A 18 13.15 -7.39 4.31
N ASP A 19 12.07 -8.11 4.00
CA ASP A 19 11.30 -8.84 4.99
C ASP A 19 11.86 -10.24 5.21
N MET A 20 12.10 -10.59 6.48
CA MET A 20 12.59 -11.89 6.90
C MET A 20 11.43 -12.78 7.36
N ARG A 21 11.13 -13.83 6.60
CA ARG A 21 10.14 -14.85 6.98
C ARG A 21 10.85 -16.06 7.59
N VAL A 22 10.42 -16.46 8.78
CA VAL A 22 10.97 -17.61 9.52
C VAL A 22 9.84 -18.56 9.88
N GLY A 23 9.93 -19.83 9.48
CA GLY A 23 9.05 -20.88 9.94
C GLY A 23 9.43 -21.29 11.37
N VAL A 24 8.45 -21.46 12.23
CA VAL A 24 8.61 -21.92 13.62
C VAL A 24 7.53 -22.95 13.94
N GLU A 25 7.82 -23.90 14.81
CA GLU A 25 6.82 -24.87 15.30
C GLU A 25 5.64 -24.15 15.99
N ARG A 26 5.98 -23.17 16.84
CA ARG A 26 5.07 -22.28 17.57
C ARG A 26 5.76 -20.98 17.93
N PHE A 27 5.05 -19.99 18.43
CA PHE A 27 5.71 -18.78 18.93
C PHE A 27 6.43 -19.05 20.25
N PRO A 28 7.66 -18.50 20.46
CA PRO A 28 8.37 -18.63 21.72
C PRO A 28 7.65 -17.85 22.83
N GLY A 29 7.60 -18.43 24.03
CA GLY A 29 7.15 -17.74 25.23
C GLY A 29 8.22 -16.80 25.78
N PRO A 30 7.88 -15.96 26.79
CA PRO A 30 8.85 -15.08 27.44
C PRO A 30 10.05 -15.85 28.01
N GLY A 31 11.28 -15.45 27.61
CA GLY A 31 12.52 -16.08 28.03
C GLY A 31 12.87 -17.39 27.35
N GLU A 32 12.06 -17.87 26.43
CA GLU A 32 12.29 -19.12 25.71
C GLU A 32 13.18 -18.91 24.47
N THR A 33 14.05 -19.88 24.19
CA THR A 33 14.78 -19.98 22.93
C THR A 33 14.20 -21.14 22.12
N LEU A 34 13.70 -20.84 20.92
CA LEU A 34 13.17 -21.82 19.98
C LEU A 34 14.06 -21.92 18.76
N ALA A 35 14.31 -23.11 18.27
CA ALA A 35 14.99 -23.30 17.00
C ALA A 35 14.01 -23.00 15.84
N GLY A 36 14.35 -22.03 15.00
CA GLY A 36 13.60 -21.74 13.77
C GLY A 36 13.97 -22.69 12.64
N GLY A 37 13.05 -22.83 11.68
CA GLY A 37 13.26 -23.57 10.44
C GLY A 37 13.95 -22.70 9.37
N LYS A 38 13.49 -22.86 8.12
CA LYS A 38 14.03 -22.10 6.98
C LYS A 38 13.70 -20.60 7.12
N ALA A 39 14.73 -19.77 7.03
CA ALA A 39 14.56 -18.32 6.88
C ALA A 39 14.67 -17.92 5.41
N THR A 40 13.83 -16.99 4.96
CA THR A 40 13.91 -16.39 3.63
C THR A 40 13.88 -14.86 3.76
N LEU A 41 14.68 -14.19 2.94
CA LEU A 41 14.67 -12.72 2.83
C LEU A 41 14.03 -12.36 1.50
N THR A 42 13.00 -11.52 1.53
CA THR A 42 12.22 -11.12 0.35
C THR A 42 12.01 -9.61 0.32
N PRO A 43 11.87 -8.99 -0.86
CA PRO A 43 11.50 -7.59 -0.94
C PRO A 43 10.10 -7.37 -0.39
N GLY A 44 9.93 -6.27 0.36
CA GLY A 44 8.69 -5.90 1.04
C GLY A 44 8.60 -4.40 1.31
N GLY A 45 7.75 -4.04 2.29
CA GLY A 45 7.37 -2.67 2.61
C GLY A 45 6.18 -2.21 1.76
N LYS A 46 5.16 -1.67 2.41
CA LYS A 46 3.90 -1.27 1.74
C LYS A 46 4.14 -0.28 0.60
N GLY A 47 5.03 0.71 0.80
CA GLY A 47 5.38 1.67 -0.25
C GLY A 47 5.97 0.97 -1.48
N ALA A 48 6.96 0.11 -1.28
CA ALA A 48 7.58 -0.67 -2.34
C ALA A 48 6.58 -1.60 -3.05
N ASN A 49 5.72 -2.27 -2.29
CA ASN A 49 4.67 -3.14 -2.81
C ASN A 49 3.71 -2.37 -3.72
N GLN A 50 3.19 -1.23 -3.25
CA GLN A 50 2.23 -0.41 -3.99
C GLN A 50 2.87 0.22 -5.24
N ALA A 51 4.14 0.63 -5.14
CA ALA A 51 4.90 1.15 -6.28
C ALA A 51 5.07 0.10 -7.39
N LEU A 52 5.46 -1.13 -7.02
CA LEU A 52 5.59 -2.22 -7.96
C LEU A 52 4.25 -2.60 -8.62
N ALA A 53 3.18 -2.70 -7.82
CA ALA A 53 1.85 -3.01 -8.32
C ALA A 53 1.37 -1.95 -9.32
N ALA A 54 1.54 -0.66 -9.01
CA ALA A 54 1.19 0.42 -9.92
C ALA A 54 2.01 0.37 -11.23
N ALA A 55 3.32 0.11 -11.14
CA ALA A 55 4.19 0.00 -12.32
C ALA A 55 3.77 -1.17 -13.22
N ARG A 56 3.44 -2.32 -12.65
CA ARG A 56 2.92 -3.48 -13.40
C ARG A 56 1.55 -3.21 -14.04
N CYS A 57 0.78 -2.28 -13.48
CA CYS A 57 -0.42 -1.75 -14.13
C CYS A 57 -0.13 -0.80 -15.31
N GLY A 58 1.15 -0.59 -15.68
CA GLY A 58 1.55 0.08 -16.91
C GLY A 58 1.52 1.62 -16.83
N VAL A 59 1.68 2.22 -15.66
CA VAL A 59 1.92 3.66 -15.48
C VAL A 59 3.37 3.92 -15.12
N ARG A 60 3.85 5.13 -15.36
CA ARG A 60 5.16 5.55 -14.85
C ARG A 60 5.12 5.69 -13.34
N VAL A 61 6.03 5.04 -12.63
CA VAL A 61 6.12 5.11 -11.17
C VAL A 61 7.50 5.59 -10.74
N GLU A 62 7.55 6.50 -9.78
CA GLU A 62 8.76 6.85 -9.05
C GLU A 62 8.56 6.59 -7.55
N MET A 63 9.63 6.10 -6.91
CA MET A 63 9.66 5.85 -5.47
C MET A 63 10.44 6.96 -4.77
N VAL A 64 9.85 7.54 -3.74
CA VAL A 64 10.51 8.39 -2.74
C VAL A 64 10.54 7.62 -1.44
N GLY A 65 11.74 7.31 -0.94
CA GLY A 65 11.92 6.45 0.22
C GLY A 65 13.36 6.40 0.67
N ALA A 66 13.66 5.51 1.60
CA ALA A 66 15.01 5.32 2.08
C ALA A 66 15.33 3.84 2.32
N VAL A 67 16.59 3.45 2.04
CA VAL A 67 17.17 2.17 2.40
C VAL A 67 18.50 2.39 3.12
N GLY A 68 19.00 1.37 3.76
CA GLY A 68 20.33 1.39 4.40
C GLY A 68 21.47 1.31 3.38
N LYS A 69 22.71 1.47 3.90
CA LYS A 69 23.93 1.12 3.20
C LYS A 69 24.39 -0.30 3.57
N ASP A 70 23.45 -1.21 3.70
CA ASP A 70 23.65 -2.60 4.08
C ASP A 70 23.28 -3.55 2.93
N PRO A 71 23.72 -4.81 2.97
CA PRO A 71 23.46 -5.76 1.87
C PRO A 71 21.97 -6.06 1.62
N THR A 72 21.10 -5.88 2.62
CA THR A 72 19.66 -6.17 2.48
C THR A 72 18.95 -5.14 1.62
N ALA A 73 19.52 -3.94 1.45
CA ALA A 73 19.00 -2.90 0.58
C ALA A 73 18.85 -3.38 -0.89
N ASP A 74 19.79 -4.17 -1.38
CA ASP A 74 19.74 -4.67 -2.76
C ASP A 74 18.62 -5.72 -2.91
N THR A 75 18.36 -6.52 -1.88
CA THR A 75 17.19 -7.40 -1.85
C THR A 75 15.89 -6.59 -1.84
N ALA A 76 15.79 -5.57 -0.99
CA ALA A 76 14.61 -4.71 -0.88
C ALA A 76 14.25 -4.01 -2.20
N LEU A 77 15.25 -3.64 -2.99
CA LEU A 77 15.10 -2.92 -4.26
C LEU A 77 15.04 -3.83 -5.49
N SER A 78 15.24 -5.13 -5.36
CA SER A 78 15.46 -6.05 -6.48
C SER A 78 14.37 -5.98 -7.55
N LEU A 79 13.10 -6.13 -7.18
CA LEU A 79 11.97 -6.10 -8.11
C LEU A 79 11.58 -4.67 -8.54
N LEU A 80 11.77 -3.69 -7.67
CA LEU A 80 11.48 -2.29 -8.02
C LEU A 80 12.43 -1.78 -9.11
N SER A 81 13.71 -2.17 -9.07
CA SER A 81 14.72 -1.71 -10.02
C SER A 81 14.40 -2.08 -11.48
N GLU A 82 13.50 -3.04 -11.71
CA GLU A 82 13.09 -3.47 -13.03
C GLU A 82 12.12 -2.47 -13.72
N CYS A 83 11.27 -1.77 -12.96
CA CYS A 83 10.17 -0.99 -13.54
C CYS A 83 9.78 0.29 -12.78
N VAL A 84 10.42 0.57 -11.64
CA VAL A 84 10.14 1.76 -10.82
C VAL A 84 11.35 2.71 -10.85
N GLY A 85 11.12 3.99 -11.03
CA GLY A 85 12.16 5.01 -10.94
C GLY A 85 12.65 5.19 -9.50
N LEU A 86 13.91 4.86 -9.22
CA LEU A 86 14.50 4.88 -7.88
C LEU A 86 15.30 6.16 -7.57
N GLY A 87 15.25 7.17 -8.43
CA GLY A 87 16.00 8.41 -8.24
C GLY A 87 15.60 9.23 -7.00
N GLY A 88 14.47 8.92 -6.36
CA GLY A 88 14.01 9.49 -5.09
C GLY A 88 14.35 8.64 -3.87
N VAL A 89 15.02 7.49 -4.04
CA VAL A 89 15.43 6.61 -2.94
C VAL A 89 16.81 7.00 -2.43
N VAL A 90 16.90 7.28 -1.13
CA VAL A 90 18.15 7.71 -0.48
C VAL A 90 18.75 6.56 0.33
N ARG A 91 20.07 6.34 0.21
CA ARG A 91 20.80 5.40 1.07
C ARG A 91 21.30 6.11 2.33
N ARG A 92 20.97 5.57 3.51
CA ARG A 92 21.29 6.11 4.85
C ARG A 92 22.33 5.26 5.57
N ASP A 93 23.08 5.86 6.51
CA ASP A 93 24.00 5.15 7.42
C ASP A 93 23.23 4.49 8.59
N ILE A 94 22.23 3.71 8.26
CA ILE A 94 21.35 2.98 9.18
C ILE A 94 20.86 1.74 8.40
N LEU A 95 20.33 0.74 9.07
CA LEU A 95 19.83 -0.48 8.41
C LEU A 95 18.63 -0.20 7.52
N THR A 96 18.47 -1.02 6.50
CA THR A 96 17.24 -1.07 5.69
C THR A 96 16.05 -1.51 6.55
N GLY A 97 14.87 -0.96 6.29
CA GLY A 97 13.63 -1.39 6.93
C GLY A 97 13.40 -2.90 6.78
N THR A 98 12.84 -3.53 7.80
CA THR A 98 12.67 -4.98 7.83
C THR A 98 11.38 -5.33 8.59
N ALA A 99 10.61 -6.28 8.08
CA ALA A 99 9.64 -7.01 8.89
C ALA A 99 10.19 -8.42 9.20
N ILE A 100 10.09 -8.83 10.46
CA ILE A 100 10.37 -10.21 10.89
C ILE A 100 9.00 -10.89 11.00
N VAL A 101 8.74 -11.83 10.10
CA VAL A 101 7.48 -12.57 10.02
C VAL A 101 7.72 -14.00 10.49
N MET A 102 7.30 -14.30 11.70
CA MET A 102 7.27 -15.68 12.21
C MET A 102 5.97 -16.35 11.76
N VAL A 103 6.08 -17.53 11.19
CA VAL A 103 4.93 -18.34 10.75
C VAL A 103 4.96 -19.67 11.49
N ALA A 104 3.97 -19.90 12.35
CA ALA A 104 3.83 -21.15 13.10
C ALA A 104 3.28 -22.26 12.21
N ASP A 105 3.52 -23.54 12.59
CA ASP A 105 2.97 -24.71 11.91
C ASP A 105 1.44 -24.72 11.92
N SER A 106 0.80 -24.00 12.86
CA SER A 106 -0.65 -23.79 12.89
C SER A 106 -1.17 -22.90 11.73
N GLY A 107 -0.26 -22.21 11.01
CA GLY A 107 -0.59 -21.20 9.99
C GLY A 107 -0.74 -19.79 10.55
N GLU A 108 -0.69 -19.60 11.87
CA GLU A 108 -0.71 -18.26 12.48
C GLU A 108 0.60 -17.52 12.20
N ASN A 109 0.53 -16.18 12.13
CA ASN A 109 1.72 -15.36 11.98
C ASN A 109 1.85 -14.33 13.11
N SER A 110 3.09 -13.94 13.38
CA SER A 110 3.44 -12.83 14.26
C SER A 110 4.48 -11.97 13.57
N ILE A 111 4.27 -10.65 13.55
CA ILE A 111 5.08 -9.72 12.76
C ILE A 111 5.67 -8.63 13.65
N ILE A 112 6.97 -8.42 13.53
CA ILE A 112 7.69 -7.29 14.13
C ILE A 112 8.19 -6.41 13.00
N VAL A 113 7.77 -5.14 12.98
CA VAL A 113 8.24 -4.15 12.00
C VAL A 113 9.34 -3.29 12.60
N ILE A 114 10.45 -3.17 11.88
CA ILE A 114 11.60 -2.34 12.22
C ILE A 114 11.73 -1.27 11.14
N SER A 115 11.31 -0.06 11.43
CA SER A 115 11.26 1.05 10.46
C SER A 115 12.65 1.42 9.91
N ALA A 116 13.69 1.46 10.77
CA ALA A 116 15.07 1.75 10.39
C ALA A 116 15.15 2.93 9.39
N ALA A 117 15.67 2.73 8.16
CA ALA A 117 15.79 3.78 7.15
C ALA A 117 14.45 4.43 6.80
N ASN A 118 13.32 3.69 6.84
CA ASN A 118 12.00 4.27 6.58
C ASN A 118 11.64 5.38 7.58
N GLY A 119 12.12 5.28 8.82
CA GLY A 119 11.94 6.32 9.83
C GLY A 119 12.65 7.65 9.51
N THR A 120 13.45 7.71 8.45
CA THR A 120 14.11 8.94 7.97
C THR A 120 13.39 9.60 6.80
N VAL A 121 12.25 9.05 6.36
CA VAL A 121 11.43 9.62 5.28
C VAL A 121 10.49 10.68 5.87
N ASP A 122 11.08 11.66 6.52
CA ASP A 122 10.45 12.80 7.19
C ASP A 122 10.10 13.94 6.20
N SER A 123 9.55 15.02 6.72
CA SER A 123 9.19 16.20 5.91
C SER A 123 10.37 16.82 5.17
N ALA A 124 11.57 16.79 5.75
CA ALA A 124 12.77 17.32 5.10
C ALA A 124 13.20 16.43 3.92
N SER A 125 13.16 15.11 4.11
CA SER A 125 13.42 14.13 3.06
C SER A 125 12.44 14.26 1.89
N VAL A 126 11.15 14.38 2.15
CA VAL A 126 10.12 14.57 1.12
C VAL A 126 10.29 15.90 0.40
N ARG A 127 10.58 16.97 1.13
CA ARG A 127 10.84 18.30 0.57
C ARG A 127 12.05 18.30 -0.37
N ALA A 128 13.08 17.53 -0.08
CA ALA A 128 14.24 17.38 -0.96
C ALA A 128 13.88 16.70 -2.30
N GLN A 129 12.71 16.07 -2.40
CA GLN A 129 12.16 15.43 -3.60
C GLN A 129 10.94 16.18 -4.17
N ALA A 130 10.76 17.45 -3.82
CA ALA A 130 9.58 18.25 -4.15
C ALA A 130 9.18 18.16 -5.62
N GLU A 131 10.12 18.38 -6.55
CA GLU A 131 9.87 18.34 -8.00
C GLU A 131 9.29 17.00 -8.46
N ARG A 132 9.71 15.88 -7.84
CA ARG A 132 9.17 14.54 -8.16
C ARG A 132 7.73 14.42 -7.69
N VAL A 133 7.46 14.82 -6.45
CA VAL A 133 6.14 14.73 -5.83
C VAL A 133 5.15 15.65 -6.53
N GLU A 134 5.52 16.88 -6.81
CA GLU A 134 4.69 17.89 -7.48
C GLU A 134 4.37 17.56 -8.95
N SER A 135 5.26 16.79 -9.62
CA SER A 135 5.03 16.33 -10.99
C SER A 135 4.13 15.10 -11.12
N ALA A 136 3.67 14.50 -10.00
CA ALA A 136 2.81 13.33 -10.00
C ALA A 136 1.35 13.71 -10.34
N ASN A 137 0.66 12.81 -11.06
CA ASN A 137 -0.80 12.84 -11.13
C ASN A 137 -1.42 12.35 -9.81
N ILE A 138 -0.81 11.32 -9.21
CA ILE A 138 -1.21 10.73 -7.94
C ILE A 138 0.03 10.52 -7.06
N VAL A 139 -0.04 10.98 -5.83
CA VAL A 139 0.90 10.65 -4.75
C VAL A 139 0.25 9.62 -3.83
N VAL A 140 0.99 8.57 -3.49
CA VAL A 140 0.51 7.50 -2.61
C VAL A 140 1.38 7.45 -1.36
N CYS A 141 0.75 7.41 -0.18
CA CYS A 141 1.43 7.20 1.11
C CYS A 141 0.81 6.05 1.90
N GLN A 142 1.54 5.55 2.91
CA GLN A 142 1.12 4.53 3.86
C GLN A 142 1.56 4.92 5.28
N GLY A 143 1.11 4.19 6.31
CA GLY A 143 1.46 4.45 7.71
C GLY A 143 2.81 3.89 8.17
N GLU A 144 3.76 3.61 7.28
CA GLU A 144 5.07 3.02 7.62
C GLU A 144 6.24 4.01 7.56
N ILE A 145 5.96 5.30 7.39
CA ILE A 145 6.93 6.39 7.43
C ILE A 145 6.48 7.47 8.44
N PRO A 146 7.34 8.40 8.84
CA PRO A 146 6.96 9.48 9.74
C PRO A 146 5.73 10.29 9.27
N SER A 147 4.87 10.66 10.21
CA SER A 147 3.63 11.39 9.93
C SER A 147 3.85 12.75 9.27
N ASP A 148 4.94 13.44 9.60
CA ASP A 148 5.32 14.70 8.98
C ASP A 148 5.78 14.54 7.51
N GLY A 149 6.36 13.38 7.17
CA GLY A 149 6.65 13.00 5.78
C GLY A 149 5.38 12.79 4.96
N ILE A 150 4.38 12.09 5.53
CA ILE A 150 3.05 11.93 4.90
C ILE A 150 2.39 13.30 4.70
N ALA A 151 2.42 14.15 5.72
CA ALA A 151 1.85 15.49 5.66
C ALA A 151 2.51 16.37 4.59
N GLU A 152 3.84 16.30 4.43
CA GLU A 152 4.55 17.05 3.39
C GLU A 152 4.19 16.52 1.98
N ALA A 153 4.08 15.19 1.81
CA ALA A 153 3.66 14.58 0.56
C ALA A 153 2.23 14.98 0.17
N ALA A 154 1.30 14.96 1.14
CA ALA A 154 -0.09 15.37 0.94
C ALA A 154 -0.24 16.83 0.48
N ARG A 155 0.56 17.73 1.06
CA ARG A 155 0.51 19.17 0.69
C ARG A 155 1.07 19.47 -0.69
N ARG A 156 1.96 18.62 -1.21
CA ARG A 156 2.63 18.82 -2.51
C ARG A 156 1.94 18.12 -3.66
N GLY A 157 1.30 17.00 -3.42
CA GLY A 157 0.62 16.22 -4.45
C GLY A 157 -0.62 16.92 -5.00
N SER A 158 -0.81 16.87 -6.32
CA SER A 158 -2.05 17.33 -6.96
C SER A 158 -3.23 16.36 -6.75
N GLY A 159 -2.95 15.05 -6.60
CA GLY A 159 -3.86 13.99 -6.17
C GLY A 159 -3.18 13.20 -5.07
N PHE A 160 -3.89 12.91 -3.97
CA PHE A 160 -3.32 12.25 -2.80
C PHE A 160 -4.17 11.05 -2.39
N VAL A 161 -3.56 9.87 -2.45
CA VAL A 161 -4.12 8.60 -1.98
C VAL A 161 -3.36 8.19 -0.73
N VAL A 162 -4.03 7.89 0.35
CA VAL A 162 -3.40 7.28 1.50
C VAL A 162 -4.03 5.92 1.81
N ASN A 163 -3.19 4.88 1.83
CA ASN A 163 -3.53 3.61 2.45
C ASN A 163 -3.07 3.65 3.91
N PHE A 164 -3.98 3.94 4.81
CA PHE A 164 -3.65 4.20 6.21
C PHE A 164 -3.43 2.90 7.00
N ALA A 165 -2.45 2.16 6.56
CA ALA A 165 -2.02 0.85 7.06
C ALA A 165 -0.51 0.87 7.38
N PRO A 166 -0.10 0.64 8.66
CA PRO A 166 -0.96 0.73 9.83
C PRO A 166 -1.49 2.15 10.07
N VAL A 167 -2.55 2.26 10.87
CA VAL A 167 -3.01 3.57 11.34
C VAL A 167 -2.00 4.11 12.36
N ILE A 168 -1.48 5.30 12.08
CA ILE A 168 -0.54 6.03 12.95
C ILE A 168 -1.13 7.38 13.33
N ASP A 169 -0.56 8.01 14.34
CA ASP A 169 -0.93 9.37 14.72
C ASP A 169 -0.47 10.39 13.66
N VAL A 170 -1.43 11.04 13.02
CA VAL A 170 -1.23 12.08 12.00
C VAL A 170 -2.32 13.13 12.13
N ASP A 171 -2.01 14.35 11.76
CA ASP A 171 -2.98 15.45 11.77
C ASP A 171 -4.24 15.07 10.98
N SER A 172 -5.41 15.27 11.61
CA SER A 172 -6.72 14.99 11.04
C SER A 172 -6.93 15.66 9.67
N ASP A 173 -6.36 16.86 9.46
CA ASP A 173 -6.47 17.55 8.19
C ASP A 173 -5.71 16.82 7.07
N VAL A 174 -4.62 16.12 7.39
CA VAL A 174 -3.88 15.29 6.42
C VAL A 174 -4.73 14.09 5.99
N ILE A 175 -5.45 13.46 6.94
CA ILE A 175 -6.38 12.38 6.62
C ILE A 175 -7.48 12.89 5.66
N ARG A 176 -8.04 14.06 5.94
CA ARG A 176 -9.10 14.69 5.12
C ARG A 176 -8.62 15.16 3.73
N MET A 177 -7.30 15.33 3.54
CA MET A 177 -6.74 15.62 2.22
C MET A 177 -6.78 14.42 1.27
N ALA A 178 -6.89 13.20 1.79
CA ALA A 178 -6.92 11.99 0.98
C ALA A 178 -8.13 11.93 0.04
N ASP A 179 -7.86 11.55 -1.20
CA ASP A 179 -8.88 11.37 -2.24
C ASP A 179 -8.43 10.26 -3.21
N PRO A 180 -8.66 8.96 -2.85
CA PRO A 180 -9.33 8.45 -1.66
C PRO A 180 -8.43 8.15 -0.43
N LEU A 181 -9.07 8.05 0.73
CA LEU A 181 -8.60 7.28 1.88
C LEU A 181 -8.88 5.79 1.62
N VAL A 182 -7.87 4.93 1.72
CA VAL A 182 -8.02 3.47 1.53
C VAL A 182 -7.65 2.76 2.83
N VAL A 183 -8.58 1.97 3.36
CA VAL A 183 -8.46 1.25 4.65
C VAL A 183 -9.16 -0.12 4.55
N ASN A 184 -8.86 -1.03 5.48
CA ASN A 184 -9.71 -2.21 5.73
C ASN A 184 -10.74 -1.90 6.83
N GLU A 185 -11.60 -2.88 7.20
CA GLU A 185 -12.66 -2.71 8.20
C GLU A 185 -12.10 -2.24 9.55
N HIS A 186 -11.03 -2.88 10.01
CA HIS A 186 -10.39 -2.55 11.30
C HIS A 186 -9.73 -1.16 11.26
N GLU A 187 -9.00 -0.86 10.21
CA GLU A 187 -8.36 0.44 10.01
C GLU A 187 -9.41 1.57 9.89
N ALA A 188 -10.56 1.30 9.25
CA ALA A 188 -11.66 2.26 9.14
C ALA A 188 -12.16 2.70 10.51
N ALA A 189 -12.36 1.77 11.44
CA ALA A 189 -12.76 2.08 12.83
C ALA A 189 -11.69 2.89 13.56
N LEU A 190 -10.41 2.54 13.41
CA LEU A 190 -9.30 3.28 14.03
C LEU A 190 -9.18 4.71 13.48
N VAL A 191 -9.32 4.89 12.16
CA VAL A 191 -9.29 6.23 11.54
C VAL A 191 -10.49 7.05 11.97
N ALA A 192 -11.69 6.48 12.03
CA ALA A 192 -12.88 7.18 12.51
C ALA A 192 -12.68 7.66 13.96
N ALA A 193 -12.15 6.81 14.83
CA ALA A 193 -11.82 7.19 16.22
C ALA A 193 -10.77 8.32 16.27
N ALA A 194 -9.72 8.28 15.45
CA ALA A 194 -8.71 9.34 15.33
C ALA A 194 -9.31 10.67 14.84
N LEU A 195 -10.36 10.62 14.03
CA LEU A 195 -11.12 11.79 13.56
C LEU A 195 -12.19 12.26 14.56
N GLY A 196 -12.32 11.60 15.72
CA GLY A 196 -13.23 12.00 16.81
C GLY A 196 -14.58 11.28 16.81
N SER A 197 -14.74 10.19 16.03
CA SER A 197 -15.94 9.35 16.13
C SER A 197 -16.06 8.71 17.52
N THR A 198 -17.29 8.62 17.99
CA THR A 198 -17.68 7.86 19.19
C THR A 198 -18.60 6.69 18.86
N THR A 199 -18.82 6.41 17.59
CA THR A 199 -19.65 5.31 17.12
C THR A 199 -18.96 3.97 17.44
N PRO A 200 -19.60 3.09 18.22
CA PRO A 200 -18.99 1.81 18.58
C PRO A 200 -19.10 0.80 17.43
N HIS A 201 -18.21 -0.19 17.44
CA HIS A 201 -18.28 -1.37 16.57
C HIS A 201 -18.33 -1.05 15.07
N LEU A 202 -17.61 -0.02 14.63
CA LEU A 202 -17.55 0.35 13.20
C LEU A 202 -16.89 -0.73 12.36
N GLU A 203 -16.03 -1.55 12.94
CA GLU A 203 -15.38 -2.71 12.30
C GLU A 203 -16.38 -3.81 11.88
N ASP A 204 -17.55 -3.87 12.53
CA ASP A 204 -18.57 -4.90 12.26
C ASP A 204 -19.52 -4.51 11.11
N ASP A 205 -19.58 -3.21 10.75
CA ASP A 205 -20.45 -2.69 9.68
C ASP A 205 -19.70 -1.70 8.78
N PRO A 206 -19.09 -2.19 7.69
CA PRO A 206 -18.33 -1.36 6.77
C PRO A 206 -19.14 -0.23 6.12
N ASP A 207 -20.45 -0.42 5.87
CA ASP A 207 -21.32 0.61 5.31
C ASP A 207 -21.54 1.77 6.29
N VAL A 208 -21.67 1.47 7.59
CA VAL A 208 -21.75 2.48 8.65
C VAL A 208 -20.40 3.18 8.79
N ALA A 209 -19.28 2.45 8.80
CA ALA A 209 -17.94 3.03 8.87
C ALA A 209 -17.64 3.95 7.69
N LEU A 210 -18.04 3.57 6.48
CA LEU A 210 -17.89 4.39 5.28
C LEU A 210 -18.64 5.72 5.41
N ARG A 211 -19.91 5.69 5.83
CA ARG A 211 -20.73 6.90 6.02
C ARG A 211 -20.19 7.78 7.13
N GLU A 212 -19.71 7.18 8.22
CA GLU A 212 -19.10 7.89 9.35
C GLU A 212 -17.85 8.64 8.89
N LEU A 213 -16.91 7.99 8.18
CA LEU A 213 -15.69 8.63 7.67
C LEU A 213 -15.98 9.79 6.71
N LEU A 214 -16.96 9.63 5.82
CA LEU A 214 -17.41 10.74 4.96
C LEU A 214 -18.04 11.87 5.77
N GLY A 215 -18.84 11.55 6.79
CA GLY A 215 -19.43 12.53 7.72
C GLY A 215 -18.39 13.28 8.52
N LEU A 216 -17.24 12.67 8.83
CA LEU A 216 -16.10 13.27 9.51
C LEU A 216 -15.20 14.11 8.57
N GLY A 217 -15.56 14.25 7.30
CA GLY A 217 -14.93 15.14 6.34
C GLY A 217 -13.92 14.49 5.40
N CYS A 218 -13.81 13.16 5.35
CA CYS A 218 -13.05 12.49 4.29
C CYS A 218 -13.74 12.74 2.94
N ARG A 219 -12.95 13.05 1.88
CA ARG A 219 -13.50 13.38 0.55
C ARG A 219 -14.08 12.18 -0.14
N SER A 220 -13.32 11.09 -0.16
CA SER A 220 -13.73 9.80 -0.67
C SER A 220 -13.02 8.69 0.12
N VAL A 221 -13.70 7.57 0.28
CA VAL A 221 -13.24 6.46 1.10
C VAL A 221 -13.42 5.16 0.33
N VAL A 222 -12.45 4.28 0.43
CA VAL A 222 -12.51 2.89 -0.03
C VAL A 222 -12.23 2.00 1.17
N ILE A 223 -13.15 1.11 1.50
CA ILE A 223 -12.96 0.08 2.52
C ILE A 223 -12.81 -1.27 1.81
N THR A 224 -11.65 -1.87 1.94
CA THR A 224 -11.37 -3.22 1.42
C THR A 224 -11.93 -4.27 2.37
N LEU A 225 -12.58 -5.30 1.82
CA LEU A 225 -13.32 -6.35 2.55
C LEU A 225 -12.72 -7.74 2.28
N GLY A 226 -11.41 -7.81 2.03
CA GLY A 226 -10.72 -9.06 1.71
C GLY A 226 -11.37 -9.78 0.51
N SER A 227 -11.80 -11.03 0.70
CA SER A 227 -12.41 -11.84 -0.35
C SER A 227 -13.80 -11.34 -0.78
N ALA A 228 -14.43 -10.42 -0.05
CA ALA A 228 -15.70 -9.81 -0.45
C ALA A 228 -15.51 -8.63 -1.41
N GLY A 229 -14.27 -8.12 -1.59
CA GLY A 229 -13.98 -7.03 -2.50
C GLY A 229 -13.81 -5.69 -1.81
N CYS A 230 -14.57 -4.67 -2.16
CA CYS A 230 -14.52 -3.37 -1.51
C CYS A 230 -15.85 -2.62 -1.60
N ILE A 231 -16.04 -1.68 -0.69
CA ILE A 231 -17.06 -0.64 -0.79
C ILE A 231 -16.37 0.71 -0.99
N VAL A 232 -17.03 1.60 -1.69
CA VAL A 232 -16.51 2.92 -2.02
C VAL A 232 -17.58 3.98 -1.87
N GLY A 233 -17.21 5.13 -1.33
CA GLY A 233 -18.08 6.30 -1.22
C GLY A 233 -17.32 7.59 -1.46
N GLY A 234 -18.03 8.58 -1.98
CA GLY A 234 -17.48 9.90 -2.28
C GLY A 234 -18.44 10.74 -3.14
N PRO A 235 -17.96 11.81 -3.78
CA PRO A 235 -18.79 12.71 -4.60
C PRO A 235 -19.49 12.01 -5.79
N GLU A 236 -18.94 10.88 -6.28
CA GLU A 236 -19.53 10.09 -7.36
C GLU A 236 -20.65 9.15 -6.87
N GLY A 237 -20.95 9.11 -5.57
CA GLY A 237 -21.93 8.22 -4.94
C GLY A 237 -21.28 7.07 -4.18
N PHE A 238 -22.07 6.01 -4.00
CA PHE A 238 -21.68 4.80 -3.27
C PHE A 238 -21.76 3.59 -4.23
N ASP A 239 -20.82 2.66 -4.10
CA ASP A 239 -20.84 1.40 -4.84
C ASP A 239 -20.20 0.28 -3.98
N SER A 240 -20.56 -0.96 -4.29
CA SER A 240 -19.95 -2.15 -3.73
C SER A 240 -19.43 -3.01 -4.88
N VAL A 241 -18.17 -3.37 -4.84
CA VAL A 241 -17.51 -4.13 -5.90
C VAL A 241 -17.06 -5.46 -5.32
N ALA A 242 -17.67 -6.55 -5.78
CA ALA A 242 -17.29 -7.89 -5.36
C ALA A 242 -15.94 -8.31 -5.98
N ALA A 243 -15.11 -9.02 -5.22
CA ALA A 243 -13.95 -9.72 -5.76
C ALA A 243 -14.35 -11.05 -6.41
N ALA A 244 -13.58 -11.48 -7.41
CA ALA A 244 -13.77 -12.81 -7.97
C ALA A 244 -13.37 -13.88 -6.92
N ARG A 245 -14.11 -15.00 -6.89
CA ARG A 245 -13.80 -16.12 -5.99
C ARG A 245 -12.68 -16.97 -6.57
N VAL A 246 -11.60 -17.12 -5.83
CA VAL A 246 -10.46 -17.96 -6.16
C VAL A 246 -10.00 -18.75 -4.95
N GLU A 247 -9.25 -19.80 -5.17
CA GLU A 247 -8.52 -20.49 -4.11
C GLU A 247 -7.25 -19.70 -3.78
N ALA A 248 -7.23 -19.11 -2.59
CA ALA A 248 -6.11 -18.30 -2.16
C ALA A 248 -4.93 -19.19 -1.71
N VAL A 249 -3.74 -18.91 -2.26
CA VAL A 249 -2.47 -19.54 -1.87
C VAL A 249 -1.77 -18.72 -0.79
N ASP A 250 -1.71 -17.38 -0.99
CA ASP A 250 -1.12 -16.44 -0.03
C ASP A 250 -1.80 -15.07 -0.19
N THR A 251 -2.24 -14.48 0.90
CA THR A 251 -2.95 -13.18 0.89
C THR A 251 -2.03 -11.98 1.15
N VAL A 252 -0.74 -12.22 1.42
CA VAL A 252 0.24 -11.15 1.68
C VAL A 252 0.39 -10.25 0.46
N GLY A 253 0.29 -8.94 0.67
CA GLY A 253 0.44 -7.94 -0.38
C GLY A 253 -0.79 -7.71 -1.27
N ALA A 254 -1.90 -8.43 -1.07
CA ALA A 254 -3.13 -8.24 -1.85
C ALA A 254 -3.72 -6.82 -1.70
N GLY A 255 -3.73 -6.29 -0.48
CA GLY A 255 -4.14 -4.90 -0.23
C GLY A 255 -3.24 -3.88 -0.92
N ASP A 256 -1.92 -4.12 -0.93
CA ASP A 256 -0.96 -3.26 -1.62
C ASP A 256 -1.13 -3.35 -3.15
N ALA A 257 -1.40 -4.55 -3.68
CA ALA A 257 -1.72 -4.73 -5.10
C ALA A 257 -3.01 -3.96 -5.50
N PHE A 258 -4.03 -4.01 -4.65
CA PHE A 258 -5.25 -3.22 -4.80
C PHE A 258 -4.94 -1.72 -4.86
N VAL A 259 -4.21 -1.19 -3.87
CA VAL A 259 -3.89 0.25 -3.80
C VAL A 259 -3.05 0.70 -5.00
N GLY A 260 -2.04 -0.07 -5.39
CA GLY A 260 -1.20 0.23 -6.54
C GLY A 260 -2.01 0.25 -7.86
N ALA A 261 -2.91 -0.73 -8.04
CA ALA A 261 -3.79 -0.79 -9.21
C ALA A 261 -4.80 0.38 -9.24
N LEU A 262 -5.39 0.72 -8.08
CA LEU A 262 -6.27 1.87 -7.94
C LEU A 262 -5.54 3.17 -8.28
N ALA A 263 -4.36 3.39 -7.72
CA ALA A 263 -3.54 4.58 -7.98
C ALA A 263 -3.18 4.71 -9.48
N ALA A 264 -2.89 3.59 -10.15
CA ALA A 264 -2.61 3.57 -11.58
C ALA A 264 -3.83 4.01 -12.41
N GLU A 265 -5.05 3.58 -12.06
CA GLU A 265 -6.27 3.98 -12.75
C GLU A 265 -6.58 5.47 -12.51
N LEU A 266 -6.44 5.93 -11.26
CA LEU A 266 -6.62 7.35 -10.94
C LEU A 266 -5.60 8.23 -11.68
N ALA A 267 -4.35 7.82 -11.77
CA ALA A 267 -3.32 8.56 -12.51
C ALA A 267 -3.64 8.67 -14.01
N ARG A 268 -4.37 7.69 -14.58
CA ARG A 268 -4.91 7.75 -15.95
C ARG A 268 -6.15 8.64 -16.09
N GLY A 269 -6.59 9.30 -15.03
CA GLY A 269 -7.80 10.12 -15.01
C GLY A 269 -9.11 9.31 -15.03
N ARG A 270 -9.05 8.04 -14.60
CA ARG A 270 -10.28 7.25 -14.39
C ARG A 270 -10.95 7.70 -13.10
N THR A 271 -12.28 7.58 -13.06
CA THR A 271 -13.05 7.88 -11.85
C THR A 271 -12.74 6.86 -10.75
N LEU A 272 -12.98 7.22 -9.49
CA LEU A 272 -12.75 6.34 -8.34
C LEU A 272 -13.51 5.02 -8.49
N LEU A 273 -14.78 5.07 -8.89
CA LEU A 273 -15.60 3.87 -9.11
C LEU A 273 -15.01 2.95 -10.18
N LYS A 274 -14.47 3.50 -11.27
CA LYS A 274 -13.82 2.69 -12.31
C LYS A 274 -12.54 2.05 -11.80
N GLY A 275 -11.75 2.78 -11.00
CA GLY A 275 -10.56 2.24 -10.35
C GLY A 275 -10.89 1.10 -9.39
N CYS A 276 -11.92 1.27 -8.57
CA CYS A 276 -12.41 0.24 -7.64
C CYS A 276 -12.98 -1.00 -8.34
N ARG A 277 -13.47 -0.90 -9.57
CA ARG A 277 -13.90 -2.07 -10.36
C ARG A 277 -12.72 -2.85 -10.96
N PHE A 278 -11.57 -2.22 -11.15
CA PHE A 278 -10.37 -2.84 -11.68
C PHE A 278 -9.47 -3.42 -10.57
N ALA A 279 -9.25 -2.68 -9.49
CA ALA A 279 -8.28 -3.02 -8.46
C ALA A 279 -8.51 -4.39 -7.77
N PRO A 280 -9.76 -4.82 -7.47
CA PRO A 280 -10.01 -6.14 -6.92
C PRO A 280 -9.54 -7.29 -7.82
N ALA A 281 -9.61 -7.15 -9.13
CA ALA A 281 -9.17 -8.22 -10.05
C ALA A 281 -7.63 -8.39 -10.01
N VAL A 282 -6.87 -7.30 -9.89
CA VAL A 282 -5.41 -7.35 -9.69
C VAL A 282 -5.06 -7.99 -8.35
N ALA A 283 -5.76 -7.59 -7.26
CA ALA A 283 -5.59 -8.19 -5.94
C ALA A 283 -5.95 -9.68 -5.93
N THR A 284 -7.02 -10.08 -6.63
CA THR A 284 -7.43 -11.48 -6.78
C THR A 284 -6.36 -12.31 -7.51
N ALA A 285 -5.79 -11.80 -8.59
CA ALA A 285 -4.69 -12.48 -9.28
C ALA A 285 -3.45 -12.65 -8.39
N THR A 286 -3.19 -11.69 -7.51
CA THR A 286 -2.09 -11.74 -6.55
C THR A 286 -2.21 -12.91 -5.58
N VAL A 287 -3.38 -13.15 -4.99
CA VAL A 287 -3.55 -14.18 -3.94
C VAL A 287 -3.46 -15.62 -4.47
N THR A 288 -3.42 -15.83 -5.77
CA THR A 288 -3.26 -17.17 -6.39
C THR A 288 -1.82 -17.67 -6.43
N LYS A 289 -0.85 -16.85 -6.03
CA LYS A 289 0.59 -17.13 -6.05
C LYS A 289 1.21 -16.83 -4.68
N PRO A 290 2.30 -17.50 -4.27
CA PRO A 290 2.94 -17.25 -2.98
C PRO A 290 3.74 -15.94 -2.97
N GLY A 291 3.79 -15.28 -1.81
CA GLY A 291 4.58 -14.07 -1.53
C GLY A 291 3.86 -12.77 -1.89
N ALA A 292 4.45 -11.62 -1.50
CA ALA A 292 3.92 -10.30 -1.79
C ALA A 292 4.31 -9.85 -3.21
N GLN A 293 5.42 -9.14 -3.37
CA GLN A 293 5.86 -8.58 -4.65
C GLN A 293 6.03 -9.64 -5.76
N ALA A 294 6.47 -10.85 -5.40
CA ALA A 294 6.68 -11.93 -6.35
C ALA A 294 5.36 -12.47 -6.95
N SER A 295 4.25 -12.35 -6.22
CA SER A 295 2.93 -12.84 -6.66
C SER A 295 2.19 -11.85 -7.57
N TYR A 296 2.61 -10.60 -7.64
CA TYR A 296 1.91 -9.59 -8.42
C TYR A 296 1.88 -9.95 -9.91
N PRO A 297 0.75 -9.80 -10.57
CA PRO A 297 0.62 -10.10 -11.98
C PRO A 297 1.61 -9.25 -12.81
N SER A 298 2.18 -9.84 -13.84
CA SER A 298 3.00 -9.15 -14.83
C SER A 298 2.18 -8.13 -15.63
N THR A 299 2.84 -7.20 -16.30
CA THR A 299 2.14 -6.23 -17.17
C THR A 299 1.25 -6.91 -18.21
N ALA A 300 1.68 -8.06 -18.76
CA ALA A 300 0.87 -8.81 -19.72
C ALA A 300 -0.39 -9.39 -19.06
N GLU A 301 -0.26 -10.02 -17.88
CA GLU A 301 -1.41 -10.54 -17.11
C GLU A 301 -2.38 -9.40 -16.70
N VAL A 302 -1.87 -8.22 -16.36
CA VAL A 302 -2.69 -7.03 -16.06
C VAL A 302 -3.47 -6.57 -17.30
N GLU A 303 -2.88 -6.60 -18.49
CA GLU A 303 -3.58 -6.26 -19.72
C GLU A 303 -4.67 -7.29 -20.05
N ASP A 304 -4.47 -8.58 -19.76
CA ASP A 304 -5.49 -9.62 -19.88
C ASP A 304 -6.66 -9.37 -18.92
N ILE A 305 -6.35 -9.04 -17.64
CA ILE A 305 -7.37 -8.62 -16.66
C ILE A 305 -8.18 -7.43 -17.19
N ARG A 306 -7.49 -6.44 -17.77
CA ARG A 306 -8.11 -5.22 -18.30
C ARG A 306 -9.05 -5.50 -19.47
N ARG A 307 -8.76 -6.51 -20.30
CA ARG A 307 -9.61 -6.97 -21.39
C ARG A 307 -10.77 -7.84 -20.92
N GLY A 308 -10.80 -8.24 -19.68
CA GLY A 308 -11.80 -9.17 -19.14
C GLY A 308 -11.56 -10.63 -19.55
N GLU A 309 -10.32 -10.99 -19.92
CA GLU A 309 -9.94 -12.33 -20.38
C GLU A 309 -9.56 -13.27 -19.20
N HIS A 310 -9.58 -12.74 -17.97
CA HIS A 310 -9.45 -13.51 -16.72
C HIS A 310 -10.84 -13.60 -16.07
N ALA A 311 -11.58 -14.67 -16.41
CA ALA A 311 -12.79 -15.08 -15.73
C ALA A 311 -12.50 -16.27 -14.81
#